data_56909279b34345689e7ecbcacaaf7dbb
#
_entry.id   56909279b34345689e7ecbcacaaf7dbb
#
_cell.length_a   1.000
_cell.length_b   1.000
_cell.length_c   1.000
_cell.angle_alpha   90.00
_cell.angle_beta   90.00
_cell.angle_gamma   90.00
#
_symmetry.space_group_name_H-M   'P 1'
#
loop_
_entity.id
_entity.type
_entity.pdbx_description
1 polymer ?
#
loop_
_entity_poly.entity_id
_entity_poly.type
_entity_poly.pdbx_seq_one_letter_code
_entity_poly.pdbx_strand_id
1 'polypeptide(L)'
;MKVSSITRRSMLIQSAAGALALSGCRRFPNGATSSGGNGRPRIGLVYFAPEEGADLCMKGVFDGLKDQGLEKGRNLDVLSAHAQGEISNIPLLIQNFLSQGVDLIMTLTTPCLTAACTLARNKHVVFTYCYDPVAAGAGTSFTSHLPNITGVGSFPPVGDTVDLIQKLVPSVKAVGTVYNTSEANSVKVISVAREIFKKRGIALEEVTATNTSEVFQSAQVACSRKVQAMWVTGDNTALQSFDGIVKATRNAKLPLFINDPEFTARGAVACIGLGWYPAGTAGGALAARVLRGEDPRNIPLQEVAMQKLVLNQEAAKTLGIVFPPDVIKAAAQA
;
A
#
# COMPACT_ATOMS: atom_id res chain seq x y z
N MET A 1 26.70 -81.66 -11.79
CA MET A 1 26.42 -82.22 -13.15
C MET A 1 26.00 -81.10 -14.04
N LYS A 2 26.85 -80.84 -15.03
CA LYS A 2 26.64 -80.42 -16.43
C LYS A 2 25.87 -79.11 -16.64
N VAL A 3 26.55 -78.00 -16.97
CA VAL A 3 27.22 -77.64 -18.27
C VAL A 3 26.18 -77.48 -19.40
N SER A 4 26.01 -76.30 -19.97
CA SER A 4 26.66 -75.72 -21.15
C SER A 4 25.78 -74.52 -21.60
N SER A 5 26.30 -73.34 -21.85
CA SER A 5 27.18 -72.78 -22.87
C SER A 5 26.48 -72.43 -24.18
N ILE A 6 26.81 -71.24 -24.67
CA ILE A 6 27.11 -70.83 -26.06
C ILE A 6 25.91 -70.43 -26.93
N THR A 7 25.87 -69.41 -27.77
CA THR A 7 26.84 -68.47 -28.41
C THR A 7 26.10 -67.42 -29.24
N ARG A 8 26.62 -66.19 -29.29
CA ARG A 8 26.94 -65.27 -30.42
C ARG A 8 26.19 -65.36 -31.78
N ARG A 9 25.75 -64.21 -32.25
CA ARG A 9 26.26 -63.45 -33.45
C ARG A 9 25.18 -62.47 -33.89
N SER A 10 25.51 -61.22 -33.85
CA SER A 10 25.93 -60.26 -34.90
C SER A 10 25.10 -60.28 -36.19
N MET A 11 24.47 -59.15 -36.51
CA MET A 11 24.67 -58.51 -37.81
C MET A 11 24.16 -57.11 -37.85
N LEU A 12 24.99 -56.19 -38.25
CA LEU A 12 24.77 -54.84 -38.73
C LEU A 12 23.85 -54.80 -39.95
N ILE A 13 23.11 -53.75 -40.18
CA ILE A 13 23.03 -53.02 -41.44
C ILE A 13 22.51 -51.57 -41.18
N GLN A 14 23.12 -50.69 -41.93
CA GLN A 14 23.12 -49.21 -41.91
C GLN A 14 21.93 -48.56 -42.59
N SER A 15 21.80 -47.25 -42.19
CA SER A 15 21.48 -46.09 -43.02
C SER A 15 20.03 -45.74 -43.30
N ALA A 16 19.65 -44.54 -42.78
CA ALA A 16 19.31 -43.41 -43.66
C ALA A 16 19.02 -42.16 -42.86
N ALA A 17 19.58 -41.06 -43.30
CA ALA A 17 19.47 -39.73 -42.75
C ALA A 17 18.06 -39.15 -42.89
N GLY A 18 17.61 -38.42 -41.85
CA GLY A 18 16.42 -37.54 -41.89
C GLY A 18 16.60 -36.40 -40.90
N ALA A 19 17.04 -35.26 -41.42
CA ALA A 19 17.12 -34.02 -40.65
C ALA A 19 15.73 -33.55 -40.30
N LEU A 20 15.45 -33.39 -39.02
CA LEU A 20 14.26 -32.67 -38.55
C LEU A 20 14.65 -31.61 -37.52
N ALA A 21 14.18 -30.41 -37.78
CA ALA A 21 14.42 -29.16 -37.14
C ALA A 21 14.26 -29.22 -35.61
N LEU A 22 15.28 -28.81 -34.90
CA LEU A 22 15.27 -28.51 -33.47
C LEU A 22 14.53 -27.22 -33.24
N SER A 23 13.22 -27.30 -32.97
CA SER A 23 12.47 -26.26 -32.31
C SER A 23 12.96 -26.19 -30.88
N GLY A 24 13.78 -25.19 -30.59
CA GLY A 24 14.34 -24.95 -29.27
C GLY A 24 13.27 -24.60 -28.23
N CYS A 25 12.73 -25.57 -27.54
CA CYS A 25 12.11 -25.36 -26.25
C CYS A 25 13.19 -24.92 -25.25
N ARG A 26 13.33 -23.63 -25.00
CA ARG A 26 14.09 -23.14 -23.85
C ARG A 26 13.45 -23.71 -22.59
N ARG A 27 14.05 -24.73 -22.02
CA ARG A 27 13.81 -25.16 -20.66
C ARG A 27 14.22 -24.01 -19.74
N PHE A 28 13.24 -23.37 -19.11
CA PHE A 28 13.46 -22.48 -17.96
C PHE A 28 14.02 -23.36 -16.82
N PRO A 29 14.99 -22.87 -16.02
CA PRO A 29 15.47 -23.62 -14.88
C PRO A 29 14.30 -23.77 -13.87
N ASN A 30 13.99 -24.99 -13.52
CA ASN A 30 13.08 -25.36 -12.44
C ASN A 30 13.65 -24.86 -11.10
N GLY A 31 13.06 -23.80 -10.55
CA GLY A 31 13.43 -23.20 -9.27
C GLY A 31 12.29 -22.53 -8.58
N ALA A 32 11.05 -23.05 -8.71
CA ALA A 32 9.96 -22.68 -7.80
C ALA A 32 9.01 -23.90 -7.74
N THR A 33 9.05 -24.63 -6.66
CA THR A 33 7.99 -25.59 -6.30
C THR A 33 6.74 -24.81 -5.99
N SER A 34 5.83 -24.64 -6.96
CA SER A 34 4.49 -24.12 -6.72
C SER A 34 3.76 -25.11 -5.82
N SER A 35 3.46 -24.72 -4.60
CA SER A 35 2.70 -25.53 -3.63
C SER A 35 1.18 -25.46 -3.83
N GLY A 36 0.71 -24.78 -4.86
CA GLY A 36 -0.72 -24.71 -5.21
C GLY A 36 -1.19 -25.99 -5.91
N GLY A 37 -2.26 -26.59 -5.46
CA GLY A 37 -2.81 -27.89 -5.92
C GLY A 37 -3.15 -28.01 -7.42
N ASN A 38 -2.96 -26.95 -8.23
CA ASN A 38 -3.18 -26.91 -9.68
C ASN A 38 -1.98 -26.38 -10.49
N GLY A 39 -0.78 -26.23 -9.89
CA GLY A 39 0.39 -25.66 -10.57
C GLY A 39 0.29 -24.15 -10.86
N ARG A 40 -0.73 -23.46 -10.34
CA ARG A 40 -0.87 -22.00 -10.45
C ARG A 40 -0.25 -21.31 -9.25
N PRO A 41 0.49 -20.21 -9.45
CA PRO A 41 0.96 -19.41 -8.33
C PRO A 41 -0.22 -18.85 -7.54
N ARG A 42 -0.04 -18.74 -6.21
CA ARG A 42 -1.07 -18.28 -5.27
C ARG A 42 -0.58 -17.10 -4.45
N ILE A 43 -1.32 -16.00 -4.46
CA ILE A 43 -1.09 -14.81 -3.62
C ILE A 43 -2.05 -14.81 -2.43
N GLY A 44 -1.53 -14.54 -1.23
CA GLY A 44 -2.31 -14.11 -0.06
C GLY A 44 -2.29 -12.59 0.02
N LEU A 45 -3.40 -11.92 -0.26
CA LEU A 45 -3.51 -10.46 -0.22
C LEU A 45 -4.22 -10.05 1.08
N VAL A 46 -3.50 -9.33 1.94
CA VAL A 46 -4.02 -8.80 3.21
C VAL A 46 -4.07 -7.27 3.18
N TYR A 47 -5.19 -6.71 3.66
CA TYR A 47 -5.39 -5.28 3.79
C TYR A 47 -6.17 -4.93 5.07
N PHE A 48 -6.18 -3.65 5.44
CA PHE A 48 -6.71 -3.23 6.73
C PHE A 48 -8.25 -3.30 6.78
N ALA A 49 -8.91 -2.61 5.84
CA ALA A 49 -10.36 -2.61 5.72
C ALA A 49 -10.77 -2.19 4.29
N PRO A 50 -11.99 -2.55 3.85
CA PRO A 50 -12.54 -2.02 2.61
C PRO A 50 -12.73 -0.51 2.71
N GLU A 51 -12.15 0.21 1.76
CA GLU A 51 -12.35 1.65 1.57
C GLU A 51 -11.87 2.04 0.15
N GLU A 52 -12.24 3.21 -0.33
CA GLU A 52 -12.09 3.60 -1.74
C GLU A 52 -10.62 3.61 -2.22
N GLY A 53 -9.68 4.09 -1.41
CA GLY A 53 -8.25 4.09 -1.73
C GLY A 53 -7.68 2.68 -1.82
N ALA A 54 -8.07 1.77 -0.90
CA ALA A 54 -7.67 0.36 -0.94
C ALA A 54 -8.23 -0.33 -2.18
N ASP A 55 -9.49 -0.06 -2.55
CA ASP A 55 -10.12 -0.62 -3.75
C ASP A 55 -9.43 -0.14 -5.03
N LEU A 56 -9.09 1.16 -5.12
CA LEU A 56 -8.30 1.70 -6.22
C LEU A 56 -6.90 1.09 -6.29
N CYS A 57 -6.23 0.93 -5.16
CA CYS A 57 -4.92 0.29 -5.08
C CYS A 57 -5.02 -1.19 -5.52
N MET A 58 -6.00 -1.93 -5.02
CA MET A 58 -6.22 -3.34 -5.43
C MET A 58 -6.52 -3.45 -6.92
N LYS A 59 -7.33 -2.55 -7.47
CA LYS A 59 -7.55 -2.50 -8.91
C LYS A 59 -6.24 -2.33 -9.67
N GLY A 60 -5.40 -1.37 -9.24
CA GLY A 60 -4.06 -1.19 -9.80
C GLY A 60 -3.20 -2.45 -9.71
N VAL A 61 -3.20 -3.13 -8.54
CA VAL A 61 -2.47 -4.40 -8.35
C VAL A 61 -2.89 -5.45 -9.38
N PHE A 62 -4.20 -5.65 -9.57
CA PHE A 62 -4.68 -6.65 -10.52
C PHE A 62 -4.40 -6.26 -11.97
N ASP A 63 -4.48 -4.98 -12.30
CA ASP A 63 -4.12 -4.48 -13.64
C ASP A 63 -2.61 -4.65 -13.88
N GLY A 64 -1.74 -4.30 -12.91
CA GLY A 64 -0.30 -4.50 -13.02
C GLY A 64 0.12 -5.98 -13.11
N LEU A 65 -0.56 -6.87 -12.41
CA LEU A 65 -0.38 -8.33 -12.55
C LEU A 65 -0.79 -8.80 -13.95
N LYS A 66 -1.94 -8.32 -14.44
CA LYS A 66 -2.49 -8.67 -15.76
C LYS A 66 -1.60 -8.19 -16.90
N ASP A 67 -1.06 -6.98 -16.84
CA ASP A 67 -0.10 -6.43 -17.80
C ASP A 67 1.17 -7.28 -17.86
N GLN A 68 1.50 -7.96 -16.78
CA GLN A 68 2.56 -8.96 -16.69
C GLN A 68 2.09 -10.38 -17.03
N GLY A 69 0.88 -10.59 -17.54
CA GLY A 69 0.35 -11.88 -17.97
C GLY A 69 -0.14 -12.79 -16.84
N LEU A 70 -0.29 -12.28 -15.61
CA LEU A 70 -0.87 -13.00 -14.47
C LEU A 70 -2.28 -12.50 -14.19
N GLU A 71 -3.28 -13.33 -14.45
CA GLU A 71 -4.70 -12.97 -14.37
C GLU A 71 -5.41 -13.84 -13.33
N LYS A 72 -6.03 -13.17 -12.34
CA LYS A 72 -6.79 -13.81 -11.26
C LYS A 72 -7.89 -14.71 -11.84
N GLY A 73 -7.95 -15.96 -11.37
CA GLY A 73 -8.92 -16.96 -11.81
C GLY A 73 -8.53 -17.70 -13.09
N ARG A 74 -7.58 -17.20 -13.89
CA ARG A 74 -7.10 -17.85 -15.11
C ARG A 74 -5.81 -18.63 -14.87
N ASN A 75 -4.75 -17.96 -14.46
CA ASN A 75 -3.42 -18.55 -14.21
C ASN A 75 -2.78 -18.05 -12.91
N LEU A 76 -3.56 -17.37 -12.06
CA LEU A 76 -3.20 -16.88 -10.74
C LEU A 76 -4.36 -17.09 -9.77
N ASP A 77 -4.07 -17.71 -8.64
CA ASP A 77 -5.00 -17.80 -7.51
C ASP A 77 -4.72 -16.67 -6.52
N VAL A 78 -5.77 -15.99 -6.04
CA VAL A 78 -5.66 -14.93 -5.05
C VAL A 78 -6.63 -15.17 -3.90
N LEU A 79 -6.05 -15.37 -2.72
CA LEU A 79 -6.77 -15.37 -1.45
C LEU A 79 -6.71 -13.94 -0.90
N SER A 80 -7.86 -13.32 -0.69
CA SER A 80 -7.93 -11.94 -0.18
C SER A 80 -8.69 -11.90 1.14
N ALA A 81 -8.16 -11.19 2.13
CA ALA A 81 -8.79 -10.98 3.42
C ALA A 81 -8.43 -9.62 4.00
N HIS A 82 -9.34 -9.06 4.81
CA HIS A 82 -9.11 -7.78 5.50
C HIS A 82 -9.30 -7.89 7.00
N ALA A 83 -8.66 -6.99 7.72
CA ALA A 83 -8.62 -6.98 9.19
C ALA A 83 -9.88 -6.35 9.84
N GLN A 84 -10.87 -5.95 9.07
CA GLN A 84 -12.11 -5.30 9.55
C GLN A 84 -11.85 -4.01 10.35
N GLY A 85 -10.77 -3.29 10.03
CA GLY A 85 -10.39 -2.08 10.74
C GLY A 85 -9.67 -2.31 12.08
N GLU A 86 -9.33 -3.55 12.40
CA GLU A 86 -8.69 -3.92 13.67
C GLU A 86 -7.28 -4.47 13.45
N ILE A 87 -6.26 -3.75 13.93
CA ILE A 87 -4.84 -4.15 13.79
C ILE A 87 -4.60 -5.56 14.36
N SER A 88 -5.26 -5.90 15.46
CA SER A 88 -5.13 -7.20 16.14
C SER A 88 -5.52 -8.41 15.28
N ASN A 89 -6.32 -8.22 14.23
CA ASN A 89 -6.74 -9.29 13.34
C ASN A 89 -5.68 -9.63 12.27
N ILE A 90 -4.76 -8.71 11.96
CA ILE A 90 -3.79 -8.87 10.86
C ILE A 90 -2.89 -10.10 11.05
N PRO A 91 -2.32 -10.36 12.24
CA PRO A 91 -1.48 -11.53 12.46
C PRO A 91 -2.15 -12.86 12.10
N LEU A 92 -3.42 -13.01 12.49
CA LEU A 92 -4.18 -14.23 12.19
C LEU A 92 -4.40 -14.43 10.69
N LEU A 93 -4.69 -13.36 9.96
CA LEU A 93 -4.86 -13.41 8.50
C LEU A 93 -3.57 -13.85 7.80
N ILE A 94 -2.43 -13.30 8.19
CA ILE A 94 -1.13 -13.67 7.63
C ILE A 94 -0.81 -15.14 7.95
N GLN A 95 -1.01 -15.58 9.19
CA GLN A 95 -0.79 -16.98 9.58
C GLN A 95 -1.69 -17.93 8.80
N ASN A 96 -2.95 -17.55 8.55
CA ASN A 96 -3.88 -18.33 7.73
C ASN A 96 -3.36 -18.46 6.29
N PHE A 97 -2.88 -17.39 5.66
CA PHE A 97 -2.27 -17.49 4.32
C PHE A 97 -1.02 -18.37 4.30
N LEU A 98 -0.15 -18.25 5.30
CA LEU A 98 1.03 -19.09 5.43
C LEU A 98 0.65 -20.59 5.54
N SER A 99 -0.37 -20.92 6.34
CA SER A 99 -0.86 -22.29 6.49
C SER A 99 -1.49 -22.86 5.22
N GLN A 100 -2.08 -22.00 4.38
CA GLN A 100 -2.64 -22.37 3.09
C GLN A 100 -1.59 -22.51 1.99
N GLY A 101 -0.31 -22.29 2.29
CA GLY A 101 0.79 -22.49 1.36
C GLY A 101 0.81 -21.51 0.21
N VAL A 102 0.46 -20.23 0.43
CA VAL A 102 0.60 -19.19 -0.61
C VAL A 102 2.05 -19.04 -1.06
N ASP A 103 2.30 -18.70 -2.31
CA ASP A 103 3.63 -18.51 -2.85
C ASP A 103 4.18 -17.10 -2.51
N LEU A 104 3.30 -16.12 -2.42
CA LEU A 104 3.60 -14.72 -2.13
C LEU A 104 2.56 -14.15 -1.17
N ILE A 105 3.00 -13.34 -0.20
CA ILE A 105 2.11 -12.47 0.56
C ILE A 105 2.18 -11.08 -0.04
N MET A 106 1.02 -10.52 -0.32
CA MET A 106 0.88 -9.12 -0.73
C MET A 106 0.18 -8.33 0.38
N THR A 107 0.80 -7.24 0.83
CA THR A 107 0.24 -6.41 1.88
C THR A 107 -0.15 -5.04 1.33
N LEU A 108 -1.37 -4.62 1.65
CA LEU A 108 -1.83 -3.24 1.49
C LEU A 108 -1.98 -2.63 2.87
N THR A 109 -1.48 -1.44 3.06
CA THR A 109 -1.36 -0.64 4.28
C THR A 109 -0.14 -0.97 5.14
N THR A 110 0.34 0.05 5.84
CA THR A 110 1.51 -0.06 6.72
C THR A 110 1.32 -1.07 7.85
N PRO A 111 0.18 -1.14 8.57
CA PRO A 111 -0.01 -2.16 9.60
C PRO A 111 0.12 -3.59 9.10
N CYS A 112 -0.37 -3.87 7.87
CA CYS A 112 -0.24 -5.18 7.26
C CYS A 112 1.22 -5.52 6.93
N LEU A 113 2.00 -4.56 6.42
CA LEU A 113 3.43 -4.73 6.19
C LEU A 113 4.18 -4.97 7.51
N THR A 114 3.90 -4.17 8.54
CA THR A 114 4.53 -4.32 9.86
C THR A 114 4.37 -5.74 10.42
N ALA A 115 3.16 -6.29 10.33
CA ALA A 115 2.90 -7.66 10.75
C ALA A 115 3.64 -8.69 9.85
N ALA A 116 3.66 -8.48 8.53
CA ALA A 116 4.36 -9.36 7.60
C ALA A 116 5.89 -9.37 7.80
N CYS A 117 6.50 -8.25 8.14
CA CYS A 117 7.94 -8.17 8.47
C CYS A 117 8.35 -9.12 9.59
N THR A 118 7.45 -9.38 10.53
CA THR A 118 7.70 -10.26 11.66
C THR A 118 7.29 -11.70 11.39
N LEU A 119 6.12 -11.92 10.78
CA LEU A 119 5.49 -13.23 10.68
C LEU A 119 5.84 -13.99 9.40
N ALA A 120 6.16 -13.29 8.31
CA ALA A 120 6.36 -13.89 7.00
C ALA A 120 7.84 -13.99 6.60
N ARG A 121 8.77 -14.20 7.55
CA ARG A 121 10.22 -14.19 7.30
C ARG A 121 10.70 -15.21 6.27
N ASN A 122 10.00 -16.33 6.14
CA ASN A 122 10.33 -17.42 5.22
C ASN A 122 9.45 -17.40 3.96
N LYS A 123 8.75 -16.29 3.70
CA LYS A 123 7.88 -16.12 2.55
C LYS A 123 8.18 -14.79 1.87
N HIS A 124 8.14 -14.75 0.56
CA HIS A 124 8.25 -13.50 -0.18
C HIS A 124 7.06 -12.59 0.13
N VAL A 125 7.35 -11.32 0.32
CA VAL A 125 6.36 -10.27 0.60
C VAL A 125 6.55 -9.14 -0.40
N VAL A 126 5.46 -8.73 -1.04
CA VAL A 126 5.40 -7.50 -1.83
C VAL A 126 4.37 -6.58 -1.20
N PHE A 127 4.77 -5.35 -0.90
CA PHE A 127 3.87 -4.37 -0.30
C PHE A 127 3.54 -3.24 -1.28
N THR A 128 2.39 -2.63 -1.06
CA THR A 128 1.98 -1.35 -1.64
C THR A 128 1.03 -0.64 -0.66
N TYR A 129 0.52 0.54 -0.99
CA TYR A 129 -0.36 1.31 -0.10
C TYR A 129 0.27 1.53 1.28
N CYS A 130 1.56 1.84 1.31
CA CYS A 130 2.35 1.96 2.53
C CYS A 130 3.09 3.30 2.52
N TYR A 131 2.93 4.10 3.57
CA TYR A 131 3.58 5.41 3.63
C TYR A 131 5.09 5.32 3.81
N ASP A 132 5.55 4.56 4.80
CA ASP A 132 7.00 4.42 5.07
C ASP A 132 7.34 2.95 5.37
N PRO A 133 7.90 2.22 4.40
CA PRO A 133 8.25 0.82 4.59
C PRO A 133 9.38 0.63 5.60
N VAL A 134 10.27 1.62 5.78
CA VAL A 134 11.34 1.57 6.78
C VAL A 134 10.75 1.68 8.19
N ALA A 135 9.84 2.62 8.41
CA ALA A 135 9.12 2.74 9.67
C ALA A 135 8.25 1.49 9.96
N ALA A 136 7.74 0.82 8.92
CA ALA A 136 7.03 -0.47 9.04
C ALA A 136 7.95 -1.65 9.44
N GLY A 137 9.28 -1.47 9.41
CA GLY A 137 10.24 -2.52 9.75
C GLY A 137 10.72 -3.35 8.56
N ALA A 138 10.46 -2.93 7.31
CA ALA A 138 10.90 -3.63 6.10
C ALA A 138 12.43 -3.56 5.88
N GLY A 139 13.14 -2.69 6.59
CA GLY A 139 14.59 -2.53 6.50
C GLY A 139 15.07 -1.26 7.18
N THR A 140 16.31 -0.90 6.91
CA THR A 140 16.94 0.34 7.42
C THR A 140 17.00 1.45 6.37
N SER A 141 16.83 1.10 5.11
CA SER A 141 16.75 2.04 3.99
C SER A 141 16.05 1.38 2.78
N PHE A 142 15.82 2.14 1.73
CA PHE A 142 15.22 1.62 0.49
C PHE A 142 16.13 0.62 -0.25
N THR A 143 17.44 0.66 -0.01
CA THR A 143 18.44 -0.25 -0.60
C THR A 143 18.96 -1.29 0.40
N SER A 144 18.68 -1.12 1.70
CA SER A 144 19.05 -2.07 2.76
C SER A 144 17.78 -2.52 3.49
N HIS A 145 17.15 -3.54 2.96
CA HIS A 145 15.87 -4.07 3.43
C HIS A 145 15.91 -5.57 3.70
N LEU A 146 14.87 -6.10 4.29
CA LEU A 146 14.72 -7.53 4.56
C LEU A 146 14.79 -8.32 3.24
N PRO A 147 15.54 -9.44 3.20
CA PRO A 147 15.85 -10.12 1.94
C PRO A 147 14.63 -10.75 1.25
N ASN A 148 13.55 -10.92 1.97
CA ASN A 148 12.31 -11.50 1.46
C ASN A 148 11.23 -10.47 1.14
N ILE A 149 11.51 -9.16 1.28
CA ILE A 149 10.53 -8.07 1.14
C ILE A 149 10.96 -7.09 0.07
N THR A 150 10.05 -6.73 -0.81
CA THR A 150 10.14 -5.57 -1.71
C THR A 150 8.76 -4.93 -1.86
N GLY A 151 8.66 -3.79 -2.51
CA GLY A 151 7.38 -3.13 -2.74
C GLY A 151 7.51 -1.65 -3.02
N VAL A 152 6.35 -0.96 -2.96
CA VAL A 152 6.19 0.44 -3.32
C VAL A 152 5.64 1.22 -2.14
N GLY A 153 6.41 2.15 -1.61
CA GLY A 153 6.01 3.15 -0.62
C GLY A 153 5.43 4.41 -1.27
N SER A 154 4.77 5.23 -0.46
CA SER A 154 4.09 6.44 -0.95
C SER A 154 3.95 7.45 0.20
N PHE A 155 5.04 8.13 0.58
CA PHE A 155 5.02 9.07 1.70
C PHE A 155 4.23 10.33 1.36
N PRO A 156 3.31 10.82 2.23
CA PRO A 156 2.47 11.98 1.92
C PRO A 156 3.27 13.28 1.87
N PRO A 157 2.90 14.25 1.00
CA PRO A 157 3.59 15.53 0.84
C PRO A 157 3.21 16.50 1.96
N VAL A 158 3.69 16.25 3.18
CA VAL A 158 3.32 17.02 4.39
C VAL A 158 3.66 18.50 4.24
N GLY A 159 4.82 18.82 3.64
CA GLY A 159 5.23 20.22 3.42
C GLY A 159 4.24 20.99 2.56
N ASP A 160 3.87 20.41 1.41
CA ASP A 160 2.94 21.03 0.47
C ASP A 160 1.54 21.15 1.08
N THR A 161 1.15 20.17 1.93
CA THR A 161 -0.11 20.24 2.68
C THR A 161 -0.13 21.41 3.66
N VAL A 162 0.95 21.63 4.41
CA VAL A 162 1.05 22.78 5.34
C VAL A 162 1.04 24.09 4.58
N ASP A 163 1.72 24.18 3.44
CA ASP A 163 1.72 25.38 2.59
C ASP A 163 0.31 25.65 2.00
N LEU A 164 -0.42 24.61 1.62
CA LEU A 164 -1.82 24.72 1.20
C LEU A 164 -2.73 25.20 2.34
N ILE A 165 -2.57 24.67 3.55
CA ILE A 165 -3.33 25.11 4.74
C ILE A 165 -3.08 26.61 4.98
N GLN A 166 -1.82 27.06 4.98
CA GLN A 166 -1.50 28.49 5.17
C GLN A 166 -2.10 29.38 4.08
N LYS A 167 -2.14 28.88 2.86
CA LYS A 167 -2.66 29.61 1.71
C LYS A 167 -4.18 29.77 1.77
N LEU A 168 -4.90 28.74 2.22
CA LEU A 168 -6.36 28.72 2.31
C LEU A 168 -6.88 29.28 3.64
N VAL A 169 -6.05 29.27 4.68
CA VAL A 169 -6.34 29.80 6.02
C VAL A 169 -5.18 30.71 6.46
N PRO A 170 -5.05 31.93 5.89
CA PRO A 170 -3.89 32.80 6.13
C PRO A 170 -3.66 33.18 7.60
N SER A 171 -4.72 33.14 8.43
CA SER A 171 -4.63 33.44 9.86
C SER A 171 -4.29 32.23 10.73
N VAL A 172 -3.96 31.07 10.13
CA VAL A 172 -3.71 29.83 10.88
C VAL A 172 -2.52 29.98 11.84
N LYS A 173 -2.73 29.65 13.11
CA LYS A 173 -1.72 29.59 14.17
C LYS A 173 -1.65 28.22 14.82
N ALA A 174 -2.72 27.45 14.71
CA ALA A 174 -2.80 26.09 15.24
C ALA A 174 -3.66 25.21 14.34
N VAL A 175 -3.20 23.98 14.10
CA VAL A 175 -3.89 22.95 13.34
C VAL A 175 -4.07 21.73 14.23
N GLY A 176 -5.30 21.20 14.30
CA GLY A 176 -5.59 19.98 15.04
C GLY A 176 -5.39 18.75 14.17
N THR A 177 -4.97 17.65 14.78
CA THR A 177 -4.91 16.34 14.13
C THR A 177 -5.36 15.23 15.07
N VAL A 178 -5.88 14.14 14.48
CA VAL A 178 -6.21 12.90 15.18
C VAL A 178 -5.51 11.74 14.50
N TYR A 179 -4.86 10.89 15.28
CA TYR A 179 -4.13 9.74 14.76
C TYR A 179 -3.98 8.62 15.79
N ASN A 180 -3.66 7.40 15.31
CA ASN A 180 -3.40 6.23 16.15
C ASN A 180 -1.90 6.03 16.35
N THR A 181 -1.44 6.04 17.59
CA THR A 181 -0.02 5.83 17.94
C THR A 181 0.46 4.40 17.73
N SER A 182 -0.44 3.45 17.51
CA SER A 182 -0.08 2.07 17.17
C SER A 182 0.21 1.87 15.67
N GLU A 183 -0.02 2.90 14.85
CA GLU A 183 0.24 2.88 13.42
C GLU A 183 1.58 3.56 13.09
N ALA A 184 2.54 2.78 12.59
CA ALA A 184 3.89 3.28 12.26
C ALA A 184 3.87 4.37 11.19
N ASN A 185 2.95 4.30 10.19
CA ASN A 185 2.72 5.35 9.20
C ASN A 185 2.36 6.68 9.88
N SER A 186 1.39 6.66 10.77
CA SER A 186 0.88 7.85 11.44
C SER A 186 1.94 8.49 12.34
N VAL A 187 2.60 7.68 13.17
CA VAL A 187 3.70 8.14 14.03
C VAL A 187 4.81 8.80 13.20
N LYS A 188 5.18 8.18 12.08
CA LYS A 188 6.21 8.72 11.18
C LYS A 188 5.79 10.04 10.54
N VAL A 189 4.59 10.11 9.99
CA VAL A 189 4.07 11.34 9.36
C VAL A 189 3.95 12.46 10.37
N ILE A 190 3.40 12.19 11.56
CA ILE A 190 3.27 13.20 12.63
C ILE A 190 4.64 13.68 13.11
N SER A 191 5.64 12.81 13.21
CA SER A 191 7.02 13.21 13.54
C SER A 191 7.59 14.21 12.53
N VAL A 192 7.40 13.97 11.24
CA VAL A 192 7.80 14.90 10.16
C VAL A 192 6.98 16.18 10.22
N ALA A 193 5.68 16.06 10.46
CA ALA A 193 4.76 17.20 10.55
C ALA A 193 5.14 18.16 11.68
N ARG A 194 5.48 17.65 12.87
CA ARG A 194 5.91 18.51 14.01
C ARG A 194 7.02 19.46 13.61
N GLU A 195 8.03 18.96 12.91
CA GLU A 195 9.16 19.78 12.45
C GLU A 195 8.74 20.83 11.40
N ILE A 196 7.86 20.45 10.48
CA ILE A 196 7.39 21.35 9.42
C ILE A 196 6.49 22.44 10.00
N PHE A 197 5.50 22.08 10.81
CA PHE A 197 4.60 23.04 11.46
C PHE A 197 5.37 24.01 12.35
N LYS A 198 6.33 23.51 13.16
CA LYS A 198 7.22 24.33 13.98
C LYS A 198 8.01 25.34 13.14
N LYS A 199 8.59 24.92 12.02
CA LYS A 199 9.32 25.82 11.10
C LYS A 199 8.43 26.90 10.49
N ARG A 200 7.13 26.62 10.30
CA ARG A 200 6.13 27.58 9.80
C ARG A 200 5.51 28.44 10.90
N GLY A 201 5.88 28.26 12.16
CA GLY A 201 5.32 28.98 13.29
C GLY A 201 3.86 28.64 13.60
N ILE A 202 3.43 27.42 13.27
CA ILE A 202 2.09 26.91 13.50
C ILE A 202 2.16 25.80 14.56
N ALA A 203 1.27 25.85 15.56
CA ALA A 203 1.15 24.77 16.52
C ALA A 203 0.44 23.57 15.90
N LEU A 204 0.94 22.35 16.15
CA LEU A 204 0.24 21.12 15.83
C LEU A 204 -0.38 20.58 17.13
N GLU A 205 -1.71 20.63 17.21
CA GLU A 205 -2.49 20.14 18.35
C GLU A 205 -2.89 18.69 18.14
N GLU A 206 -2.18 17.79 18.80
CA GLU A 206 -2.30 16.35 18.60
C GLU A 206 -3.27 15.72 19.59
N VAL A 207 -4.21 14.92 19.09
CA VAL A 207 -5.09 14.06 19.87
C VAL A 207 -4.99 12.64 19.31
N THR A 208 -4.93 11.66 20.19
CA THR A 208 -4.82 10.26 19.78
C THR A 208 -6.14 9.52 19.90
N ALA A 209 -6.34 8.54 19.03
CA ALA A 209 -7.41 7.55 19.12
C ALA A 209 -6.79 6.16 18.98
N THR A 210 -7.15 5.22 19.85
CA THR A 210 -6.58 3.88 19.84
C THR A 210 -7.36 2.89 18.96
N ASN A 211 -8.60 3.25 18.65
CA ASN A 211 -9.52 2.46 17.83
C ASN A 211 -10.54 3.38 17.14
N THR A 212 -11.31 2.82 16.22
CA THR A 212 -12.28 3.55 15.40
C THR A 212 -13.40 4.22 16.21
N SER A 213 -13.81 3.63 17.33
CA SER A 213 -14.90 4.16 18.16
C SER A 213 -14.53 5.44 18.91
N GLU A 214 -13.23 5.66 19.16
CA GLU A 214 -12.74 6.86 19.85
C GLU A 214 -12.57 8.08 18.93
N VAL A 215 -12.45 7.85 17.60
CA VAL A 215 -12.07 8.89 16.62
C VAL A 215 -12.99 10.12 16.66
N PHE A 216 -14.30 9.93 16.74
CA PHE A 216 -15.23 11.05 16.78
C PHE A 216 -15.02 11.94 18.02
N GLN A 217 -14.88 11.33 19.20
CA GLN A 217 -14.62 12.07 20.44
C GLN A 217 -13.25 12.76 20.40
N SER A 218 -12.22 12.07 19.92
CA SER A 218 -10.87 12.64 19.75
C SER A 218 -10.88 13.85 18.80
N ALA A 219 -11.65 13.77 17.71
CA ALA A 219 -11.82 14.89 16.78
C ALA A 219 -12.53 16.09 17.46
N GLN A 220 -13.56 15.85 18.28
CA GLN A 220 -14.20 16.92 19.06
C GLN A 220 -13.21 17.60 20.02
N VAL A 221 -12.38 16.81 20.71
CA VAL A 221 -11.32 17.34 21.59
C VAL A 221 -10.32 18.16 20.79
N ALA A 222 -9.84 17.69 19.64
CA ALA A 222 -8.92 18.43 18.78
C ALA A 222 -9.56 19.78 18.33
N CYS A 223 -10.80 19.74 17.86
CA CYS A 223 -11.53 20.94 17.45
C CYS A 223 -11.69 21.97 18.59
N SER A 224 -11.77 21.54 19.86
CA SER A 224 -11.93 22.42 21.02
C SER A 224 -10.65 23.15 21.44
N ARG A 225 -9.48 22.78 20.90
CA ARG A 225 -8.16 23.32 21.28
C ARG A 225 -7.80 24.65 20.59
N LYS A 226 -8.80 25.49 20.23
CA LYS A 226 -8.61 26.79 19.59
C LYS A 226 -7.81 26.72 18.26
N VAL A 227 -7.93 25.62 17.54
CA VAL A 227 -7.34 25.45 16.21
C VAL A 227 -8.13 26.20 15.14
N GLN A 228 -7.49 26.55 14.02
CA GLN A 228 -8.12 27.21 12.88
C GLN A 228 -8.36 26.28 11.70
N ALA A 229 -7.77 25.08 11.74
CA ALA A 229 -7.99 24.02 10.76
C ALA A 229 -7.79 22.67 11.41
N MET A 230 -8.34 21.64 10.79
CA MET A 230 -8.03 20.24 11.09
C MET A 230 -7.30 19.63 9.90
N TRP A 231 -6.33 18.78 10.18
CA TRP A 231 -5.63 17.99 9.19
C TRP A 231 -5.57 16.53 9.63
N VAL A 232 -5.87 15.62 8.72
CA VAL A 232 -5.77 14.19 8.94
C VAL A 232 -4.88 13.58 7.86
N THR A 233 -3.87 12.85 8.26
CA THR A 233 -3.06 12.04 7.36
C THR A 233 -3.73 10.69 7.10
N GLY A 234 -3.16 9.84 6.23
CA GLY A 234 -3.65 8.48 5.97
C GLY A 234 -3.45 7.55 7.17
N ASP A 235 -4.07 7.88 8.27
CA ASP A 235 -4.22 7.05 9.46
C ASP A 235 -5.39 6.08 9.24
N ASN A 236 -5.12 4.78 9.21
CA ASN A 236 -6.14 3.81 8.86
C ASN A 236 -7.32 3.81 9.85
N THR A 237 -7.05 4.00 11.14
CA THR A 237 -8.06 4.09 12.20
C THR A 237 -8.93 5.34 12.02
N ALA A 238 -8.31 6.50 11.78
CA ALA A 238 -9.02 7.76 11.57
C ALA A 238 -9.86 7.72 10.29
N LEU A 239 -9.34 7.16 9.19
CA LEU A 239 -10.05 7.05 7.91
C LEU A 239 -11.26 6.12 7.98
N GLN A 240 -11.21 5.03 8.76
CA GLN A 240 -12.37 4.17 8.98
C GLN A 240 -13.54 4.91 9.69
N SER A 241 -13.25 5.95 10.46
CA SER A 241 -14.25 6.78 11.14
C SER A 241 -14.27 8.22 10.62
N PHE A 242 -13.89 8.43 9.35
CA PHE A 242 -13.73 9.75 8.74
C PHE A 242 -14.98 10.62 8.83
N ASP A 243 -16.18 10.04 8.67
CA ASP A 243 -17.45 10.78 8.80
C ASP A 243 -17.64 11.38 10.19
N GLY A 244 -17.09 10.72 11.22
CA GLY A 244 -17.03 11.29 12.58
C GLY A 244 -16.17 12.54 12.64
N ILE A 245 -15.01 12.54 12.00
CA ILE A 245 -14.12 13.71 11.91
C ILE A 245 -14.81 14.84 11.14
N VAL A 246 -15.42 14.53 10.00
CA VAL A 246 -16.20 15.50 9.21
C VAL A 246 -17.32 16.11 10.04
N LYS A 247 -18.05 15.32 10.82
CA LYS A 247 -19.10 15.81 11.72
C LYS A 247 -18.54 16.74 12.80
N ALA A 248 -17.42 16.38 13.43
CA ALA A 248 -16.77 17.22 14.46
C ALA A 248 -16.31 18.56 13.89
N THR A 249 -15.64 18.55 12.73
CA THR A 249 -15.15 19.77 12.08
C THR A 249 -16.27 20.67 11.57
N ARG A 250 -17.34 20.10 11.00
CA ARG A 250 -18.54 20.86 10.58
C ARG A 250 -19.21 21.55 11.77
N ASN A 251 -19.37 20.85 12.89
CA ASN A 251 -19.94 21.42 14.10
C ASN A 251 -19.10 22.58 14.65
N ALA A 252 -17.77 22.47 14.54
CA ALA A 252 -16.83 23.50 14.94
C ALA A 252 -16.61 24.59 13.88
N LYS A 253 -17.18 24.45 12.68
CA LYS A 253 -16.98 25.33 11.52
C LYS A 253 -15.49 25.46 11.14
N LEU A 254 -14.74 24.36 11.21
CA LEU A 254 -13.33 24.30 10.89
C LEU A 254 -13.11 23.63 9.53
N PRO A 255 -12.20 24.17 8.67
CA PRO A 255 -11.79 23.50 7.46
C PRO A 255 -11.00 22.25 7.79
N LEU A 256 -11.31 21.16 7.07
CA LEU A 256 -10.64 19.89 7.16
C LEU A 256 -9.76 19.69 5.93
N PHE A 257 -8.50 19.34 6.14
CA PHE A 257 -7.51 18.97 5.12
C PHE A 257 -7.12 17.51 5.27
N ILE A 258 -6.75 16.85 4.17
CA ILE A 258 -6.44 15.43 4.17
C ILE A 258 -5.31 15.11 3.18
N ASN A 259 -4.70 13.92 3.29
CA ASN A 259 -3.72 13.38 2.34
C ASN A 259 -4.23 12.21 1.50
N ASP A 260 -5.51 11.86 1.62
CA ASP A 260 -6.16 10.83 0.82
C ASP A 260 -7.20 11.46 -0.13
N PRO A 261 -6.93 11.53 -1.44
CA PRO A 261 -7.77 12.20 -2.42
C PRO A 261 -9.23 11.73 -2.44
N GLU A 262 -9.44 10.44 -2.24
CA GLU A 262 -10.73 9.75 -2.27
C GLU A 262 -11.70 10.26 -1.18
N PHE A 263 -11.15 10.69 -0.04
CA PHE A 263 -11.94 11.21 1.06
C PHE A 263 -12.31 12.70 0.93
N THR A 264 -11.75 13.42 -0.05
CA THR A 264 -11.99 14.86 -0.20
C THR A 264 -13.47 15.18 -0.42
N ALA A 265 -14.14 14.41 -1.27
CA ALA A 265 -15.57 14.59 -1.56
C ALA A 265 -16.47 14.34 -0.34
N ARG A 266 -16.01 13.60 0.67
CA ARG A 266 -16.76 13.29 1.88
C ARG A 266 -16.81 14.45 2.89
N GLY A 267 -16.04 15.52 2.68
CA GLY A 267 -16.17 16.73 3.49
C GLY A 267 -14.88 17.45 3.85
N ALA A 268 -13.71 17.00 3.36
CA ALA A 268 -12.51 17.80 3.43
C ALA A 268 -12.59 18.97 2.43
N VAL A 269 -11.95 20.11 2.75
CA VAL A 269 -11.89 21.29 1.87
C VAL A 269 -10.92 21.06 0.73
N ALA A 270 -9.77 20.48 1.03
CA ALA A 270 -8.73 20.20 0.05
C ALA A 270 -7.84 19.05 0.50
N CYS A 271 -7.22 18.41 -0.47
CA CYS A 271 -6.26 17.33 -0.32
C CYS A 271 -5.04 17.57 -1.20
N ILE A 272 -3.84 17.35 -0.66
CA ILE A 272 -2.68 16.98 -1.47
C ILE A 272 -2.31 15.58 -1.04
N GLY A 273 -2.56 14.61 -1.91
CA GLY A 273 -2.38 13.19 -1.64
C GLY A 273 -1.68 12.46 -2.77
N LEU A 274 -1.59 11.16 -2.63
CA LEU A 274 -0.92 10.27 -3.57
C LEU A 274 -1.95 9.49 -4.39
N GLY A 275 -1.57 9.09 -5.60
CA GLY A 275 -2.41 8.25 -6.44
C GLY A 275 -2.25 6.77 -6.06
N TRP A 276 -3.26 6.17 -5.48
CA TRP A 276 -3.21 4.77 -5.03
C TRP A 276 -3.27 3.75 -6.17
N TYR A 277 -3.94 4.08 -7.27
CA TYR A 277 -3.97 3.20 -8.45
C TYR A 277 -2.57 3.00 -9.08
N PRO A 278 -1.75 4.05 -9.34
CA PRO A 278 -0.38 3.87 -9.81
C PRO A 278 0.51 3.09 -8.84
N ALA A 279 0.37 3.32 -7.53
CA ALA A 279 1.10 2.55 -6.51
C ALA A 279 0.72 1.06 -6.57
N GLY A 280 -0.57 0.76 -6.71
CA GLY A 280 -1.08 -0.60 -6.92
C GLY A 280 -0.52 -1.24 -8.17
N THR A 281 -0.54 -0.54 -9.31
CA THR A 281 -0.01 -1.06 -10.61
C THR A 281 1.47 -1.40 -10.49
N ALA A 282 2.28 -0.53 -9.89
CA ALA A 282 3.69 -0.80 -9.64
C ALA A 282 3.89 -2.00 -8.69
N GLY A 283 3.11 -2.09 -7.61
CA GLY A 283 3.11 -3.23 -6.69
C GLY A 283 2.74 -4.54 -7.36
N GLY A 284 1.72 -4.55 -8.23
CA GLY A 284 1.32 -5.72 -9.03
C GLY A 284 2.41 -6.18 -9.99
N ALA A 285 3.08 -5.23 -10.66
CA ALA A 285 4.22 -5.55 -11.52
C ALA A 285 5.39 -6.16 -10.75
N LEU A 286 5.71 -5.66 -9.54
CA LEU A 286 6.72 -6.26 -8.66
C LEU A 286 6.31 -7.66 -8.20
N ALA A 287 5.05 -7.86 -7.81
CA ALA A 287 4.55 -9.18 -7.43
C ALA A 287 4.71 -10.21 -8.56
N ALA A 288 4.45 -9.82 -9.80
CA ALA A 288 4.66 -10.68 -10.97
C ALA A 288 6.13 -11.05 -11.19
N ARG A 289 7.08 -10.12 -10.97
CA ARG A 289 8.52 -10.37 -11.06
C ARG A 289 8.95 -11.41 -10.01
N VAL A 290 8.52 -11.23 -8.76
CA VAL A 290 8.84 -12.14 -7.65
C VAL A 290 8.23 -13.52 -7.88
N LEU A 291 6.98 -13.62 -8.34
CA LEU A 291 6.36 -14.91 -8.68
C LEU A 291 7.06 -15.64 -9.83
N ARG A 292 7.77 -14.92 -10.70
CA ARG A 292 8.60 -15.51 -11.77
C ARG A 292 10.01 -15.90 -11.31
N GLY A 293 10.31 -15.77 -10.02
CA GLY A 293 11.55 -16.21 -9.41
C GLY A 293 12.62 -15.13 -9.26
N GLU A 294 12.28 -13.84 -9.47
CA GLU A 294 13.19 -12.76 -9.12
C GLU A 294 13.28 -12.65 -7.60
N ASP A 295 14.49 -12.66 -7.07
CA ASP A 295 14.71 -12.58 -5.63
C ASP A 295 14.42 -11.16 -5.13
N PRO A 296 13.47 -10.97 -4.19
CA PRO A 296 13.16 -9.66 -3.60
C PRO A 296 14.38 -8.93 -3.06
N ARG A 297 15.39 -9.64 -2.57
CA ARG A 297 16.66 -9.08 -2.07
C ARG A 297 17.33 -8.14 -3.07
N ASN A 298 17.18 -8.44 -4.37
CA ASN A 298 17.81 -7.70 -5.47
C ASN A 298 16.92 -6.58 -6.01
N ILE A 299 15.73 -6.39 -5.45
CA ILE A 299 14.77 -5.38 -5.88
C ILE A 299 14.67 -4.32 -4.77
N PRO A 300 15.31 -3.14 -4.90
CA PRO A 300 15.18 -2.07 -3.93
C PRO A 300 13.71 -1.70 -3.67
N LEU A 301 13.42 -1.25 -2.46
CA LEU A 301 12.12 -0.63 -2.17
C LEU A 301 11.96 0.60 -3.07
N GLN A 302 10.75 0.83 -3.55
CA GLN A 302 10.43 1.91 -4.48
C GLN A 302 9.52 2.94 -3.80
N GLU A 303 9.44 4.12 -4.37
CA GLU A 303 8.50 5.15 -3.96
C GLU A 303 7.79 5.71 -5.20
N VAL A 304 6.47 5.86 -5.10
CA VAL A 304 5.66 6.53 -6.11
C VAL A 304 5.34 7.94 -5.64
N ALA A 305 5.82 8.94 -6.37
CA ALA A 305 5.73 10.35 -6.02
C ALA A 305 4.62 11.09 -6.81
N MET A 306 3.60 10.42 -7.32
CA MET A 306 2.50 11.09 -8.03
C MET A 306 1.59 11.79 -7.02
N GLN A 307 1.68 13.11 -6.97
CA GLN A 307 0.82 13.95 -6.14
C GLN A 307 -0.45 14.32 -6.90
N LYS A 308 -1.57 14.38 -6.16
CA LYS A 308 -2.87 14.80 -6.66
C LYS A 308 -3.43 15.88 -5.73
N LEU A 309 -3.68 17.07 -6.28
CA LEU A 309 -4.40 18.13 -5.59
C LEU A 309 -5.89 18.04 -5.93
N VAL A 310 -6.70 17.83 -4.89
CA VAL A 310 -8.16 17.75 -5.02
C VAL A 310 -8.80 18.84 -4.17
N LEU A 311 -9.77 19.56 -4.74
CA LEU A 311 -10.48 20.66 -4.10
C LEU A 311 -11.97 20.33 -3.99
N ASN A 312 -12.56 20.62 -2.84
CA ASN A 312 -13.99 20.47 -2.61
C ASN A 312 -14.64 21.88 -2.53
N GLN A 313 -15.20 22.33 -3.64
CA GLN A 313 -15.84 23.64 -3.77
C GLN A 313 -17.02 23.84 -2.80
N GLU A 314 -17.80 22.78 -2.58
CA GLU A 314 -18.97 22.84 -1.69
C GLU A 314 -18.54 23.02 -0.23
N ALA A 315 -17.58 22.22 0.23
CA ALA A 315 -17.04 22.36 1.58
C ALA A 315 -16.40 23.72 1.80
N ALA A 316 -15.62 24.23 0.83
CA ALA A 316 -14.99 25.54 0.89
C ALA A 316 -16.05 26.65 0.98
N LYS A 317 -17.07 26.62 0.13
CA LYS A 317 -18.18 27.60 0.12
C LYS A 317 -18.91 27.68 1.48
N THR A 318 -19.15 26.52 2.09
CA THR A 318 -19.83 26.46 3.41
C THR A 318 -19.04 27.17 4.51
N LEU A 319 -17.72 27.24 4.38
CA LEU A 319 -16.80 27.86 5.33
C LEU A 319 -16.35 29.26 4.91
N GLY A 320 -16.85 29.79 3.78
CA GLY A 320 -16.43 31.08 3.23
C GLY A 320 -15.00 31.09 2.69
N ILE A 321 -14.43 29.93 2.36
CA ILE A 321 -13.10 29.80 1.80
C ILE A 321 -13.17 29.96 0.28
N VAL A 322 -12.33 30.86 -0.25
CA VAL A 322 -12.20 31.09 -1.69
C VAL A 322 -10.86 30.51 -2.13
N PHE A 323 -10.87 29.62 -3.13
CA PHE A 323 -9.65 29.07 -3.68
C PHE A 323 -8.95 30.11 -4.57
N PRO A 324 -7.68 30.42 -4.34
CA PRO A 324 -6.88 31.27 -5.22
C PRO A 324 -6.78 30.69 -6.64
N PRO A 325 -6.68 31.55 -7.69
CA PRO A 325 -6.64 31.08 -9.08
C PRO A 325 -5.51 30.10 -9.40
N ASP A 326 -4.37 30.26 -8.77
CA ASP A 326 -3.21 29.38 -8.93
C ASP A 326 -3.45 27.98 -8.27
N VAL A 327 -4.19 27.92 -7.16
CA VAL A 327 -4.60 26.65 -6.54
C VAL A 327 -5.59 25.90 -7.45
N ILE A 328 -6.56 26.62 -8.02
CA ILE A 328 -7.51 26.03 -8.98
C ILE A 328 -6.78 25.50 -10.21
N LYS A 329 -5.83 26.28 -10.76
CA LYS A 329 -5.03 25.86 -11.90
C LYS A 329 -4.19 24.63 -11.60
N ALA A 330 -3.56 24.57 -10.42
CA ALA A 330 -2.76 23.41 -9.99
C ALA A 330 -3.64 22.15 -9.86
N ALA A 331 -4.85 22.27 -9.29
CA ALA A 331 -5.78 21.13 -9.18
C ALA A 331 -6.30 20.59 -10.52
N ALA A 332 -6.38 21.45 -11.55
CA ALA A 332 -6.78 21.03 -12.89
C ALA A 332 -5.66 20.33 -13.69
N GLN A 333 -4.43 20.38 -13.21
CA GLN A 333 -3.23 19.81 -13.88
C GLN A 333 -2.70 18.54 -13.16
N ALA A 334 -3.22 18.21 -11.97
CA ALA A 334 -2.87 17.06 -11.14
C ALA A 334 -3.80 15.80 -11.44
#